data_34356f47e40cbfb68a27c3b983eeddad
#
_entry.id   34356f47e40cbfb68a27c3b983eeddad
#
_cell.length_a   1.000
_cell.length_b   1.000
_cell.length_c   1.000
_cell.angle_alpha   90.00
_cell.angle_beta   90.00
_cell.angle_gamma   90.00
#
_symmetry.space_group_name_H-M   'P 1'
#
loop_
_entity.id
_entity.type
_entity.pdbx_description
1 polymer ?
#
loop_
_entity_poly.entity_id
_entity_poly.type
_entity_poly.pdbx_seq_one_letter_code
_entity_poly.pdbx_strand_id
1 'polypeptide(L)'
;MHLDSEEKIKGKVPDDDGRNKYFIVLGHDLEGNALGFVLINSEINPGLPFRRQQLHYPLSAEKYAFLNGKNRFVDCSDLKEISARRFKELFHSDKAKGVIEEEDLYLIREAVIGYEDVSPKLLKRFGLFKGGK
;
A
#
# COMPACT_ATOMS: atom_id res chain seq x y z
N MET A 1 -2.36 -16.72 13.62
CA MET A 1 -2.26 -15.30 13.96
C MET A 1 -3.08 -14.50 12.98
N HIS A 2 -4.06 -13.78 13.48
CA HIS A 2 -4.97 -13.02 12.62
C HIS A 2 -4.67 -11.54 12.66
N LEU A 3 -4.90 -10.88 11.54
CA LEU A 3 -4.78 -9.43 11.43
C LEU A 3 -6.10 -8.79 11.85
N ASP A 4 -6.06 -7.48 12.07
CA ASP A 4 -7.27 -6.71 12.28
C ASP A 4 -8.19 -6.84 11.06
N SER A 5 -9.46 -6.47 11.24
CA SER A 5 -10.40 -6.49 10.13
C SER A 5 -9.90 -5.59 9.00
N GLU A 6 -10.35 -5.87 7.80
CA GLU A 6 -9.93 -5.11 6.62
C GLU A 6 -10.21 -3.62 6.78
N GLU A 7 -11.35 -3.26 7.41
CA GLU A 7 -11.68 -1.87 7.65
C GLU A 7 -10.68 -1.16 8.56
N LYS A 8 -10.05 -1.91 9.47
CA LYS A 8 -9.10 -1.32 10.41
C LYS A 8 -7.70 -1.17 9.86
N ILE A 9 -7.28 -2.03 8.93
CA ILE A 9 -5.90 -2.03 8.47
C ILE A 9 -5.73 -1.45 7.06
N LYS A 10 -6.77 -1.53 6.23
CA LYS A 10 -6.70 -1.02 4.86
C LYS A 10 -6.43 0.48 4.83
N GLY A 11 -5.47 0.89 4.03
CA GLY A 11 -5.09 2.29 3.89
C GLY A 11 -4.13 2.79 4.95
N LYS A 12 -3.81 1.98 5.96
CA LYS A 12 -2.85 2.38 6.98
C LYS A 12 -1.42 2.39 6.44
N VAL A 13 -0.63 3.32 6.97
CA VAL A 13 0.82 3.36 6.79
C VAL A 13 1.41 2.88 8.11
N PRO A 14 1.84 1.62 8.20
CA PRO A 14 2.27 1.05 9.48
C PRO A 14 3.50 1.73 10.07
N ASP A 15 3.57 1.73 11.39
CA ASP A 15 4.72 2.25 12.11
C ASP A 15 5.82 1.20 12.09
N ASP A 16 6.99 1.55 11.58
CA ASP A 16 8.13 0.67 11.45
C ASP A 16 9.19 0.91 12.53
N ASP A 17 8.80 1.52 13.63
CA ASP A 17 9.67 1.75 14.78
C ASP A 17 10.85 2.66 14.42
N GLY A 18 10.63 3.68 13.60
CA GLY A 18 11.61 4.70 13.27
C GLY A 18 12.56 4.35 12.13
N ARG A 19 12.33 3.24 11.44
CA ARG A 19 13.18 2.86 10.29
C ARG A 19 12.87 3.63 9.02
N ASN A 20 11.85 4.49 9.06
CA ASN A 20 11.45 5.38 7.95
C ASN A 20 11.06 4.64 6.67
N LYS A 21 10.52 3.45 6.81
CA LYS A 21 9.95 2.74 5.68
C LYS A 21 8.50 3.13 5.54
N TYR A 22 8.07 3.40 4.32
CA TYR A 22 6.72 3.87 4.05
C TYR A 22 6.05 2.93 3.06
N PHE A 23 4.89 2.41 3.43
CA PHE A 23 4.07 1.64 2.51
C PHE A 23 2.61 1.70 2.96
N ILE A 24 1.71 1.35 2.07
CA ILE A 24 0.27 1.41 2.32
C ILE A 24 -0.29 0.00 2.24
N VAL A 25 -1.00 -0.43 3.28
CA VAL A 25 -1.68 -1.72 3.26
C VAL A 25 -2.94 -1.58 2.41
N LEU A 26 -3.07 -2.43 1.39
CA LEU A 26 -4.25 -2.43 0.51
C LEU A 26 -5.28 -3.48 0.88
N GLY A 27 -4.86 -4.53 1.57
CA GLY A 27 -5.78 -5.56 1.99
C GLY A 27 -5.06 -6.74 2.63
N HIS A 28 -5.82 -7.72 3.07
CA HIS A 28 -5.27 -8.97 3.58
C HIS A 28 -6.08 -10.14 3.01
N ASP A 29 -5.52 -11.34 3.07
CA ASP A 29 -6.24 -12.51 2.57
C ASP A 29 -7.37 -12.89 3.54
N LEU A 30 -8.25 -13.80 3.10
CA LEU A 30 -9.45 -14.15 3.87
C LEU A 30 -9.15 -14.72 5.25
N GLU A 31 -8.02 -15.40 5.38
CA GLU A 31 -7.63 -16.00 6.66
C GLU A 31 -6.82 -15.04 7.53
N GLY A 32 -6.46 -13.88 7.02
CA GLY A 32 -5.63 -12.93 7.75
C GLY A 32 -4.20 -13.37 7.94
N ASN A 33 -3.69 -14.23 7.04
CA ASN A 33 -2.33 -14.75 7.13
C ASN A 33 -1.30 -13.96 6.33
N ALA A 34 -1.75 -13.08 5.43
CA ALA A 34 -0.86 -12.26 4.60
C ALA A 34 -1.52 -10.93 4.27
N LEU A 35 -0.69 -9.91 4.06
CA LEU A 35 -1.16 -8.59 3.61
C LEU A 35 -0.60 -8.28 2.23
N GLY A 36 -1.39 -7.53 1.45
CA GLY A 36 -0.95 -6.92 0.21
C GLY A 36 -0.67 -5.45 0.44
N PHE A 37 0.44 -4.95 -0.10
CA PHE A 37 0.83 -3.56 0.11
C PHE A 37 1.60 -3.00 -1.08
N VAL A 38 1.69 -1.67 -1.12
CA VAL A 38 2.50 -0.96 -2.12
C VAL A 38 3.43 0.01 -1.41
N LEU A 39 4.59 0.25 -1.99
CA LEU A 39 5.61 1.12 -1.40
C LEU A 39 5.32 2.59 -1.68
N ILE A 40 5.76 3.44 -0.76
CA ILE A 40 5.78 4.90 -0.94
C ILE A 40 7.24 5.29 -1.11
N ASN A 41 7.57 5.81 -2.29
CA ASN A 41 8.95 6.18 -2.63
C ASN A 41 9.15 7.69 -2.62
N SER A 42 10.36 8.12 -2.29
CA SER A 42 10.68 9.56 -2.26
C SER A 42 10.74 10.17 -3.65
N GLU A 43 11.00 9.35 -4.67
CA GLU A 43 11.06 9.80 -6.05
C GLU A 43 10.73 8.65 -6.99
N ILE A 44 10.41 8.96 -8.23
CA ILE A 44 10.14 7.96 -9.25
C ILE A 44 11.47 7.56 -9.88
N ASN A 45 11.81 6.27 -9.82
CA ASN A 45 13.04 5.75 -10.41
C ASN A 45 12.99 5.88 -11.94
N PRO A 46 13.87 6.68 -12.56
CA PRO A 46 13.86 6.85 -14.02
C PRO A 46 14.32 5.61 -14.77
N GLY A 47 14.89 4.62 -14.08
CA GLY A 47 15.28 3.37 -14.70
C GLY A 47 14.14 2.39 -14.91
N LEU A 48 12.94 2.69 -14.37
CA LEU A 48 11.78 1.83 -14.57
C LEU A 48 11.22 2.01 -15.98
N PRO A 49 10.58 0.96 -16.55
CA PRO A 49 9.84 1.13 -17.79
C PRO A 49 8.82 2.24 -17.69
N PHE A 50 8.58 2.95 -18.79
CA PHE A 50 7.70 4.12 -18.80
C PHE A 50 6.31 3.81 -18.20
N ARG A 51 5.74 2.66 -18.53
CA ARG A 51 4.44 2.25 -18.01
C ARG A 51 4.43 2.21 -16.48
N ARG A 52 5.51 1.70 -15.87
CA ARG A 52 5.62 1.66 -14.42
C ARG A 52 5.81 3.03 -13.81
N GLN A 53 6.55 3.91 -14.50
CA GLN A 53 6.69 5.28 -14.03
C GLN A 53 5.33 5.98 -13.98
N GLN A 54 4.47 5.74 -14.97
CA GLN A 54 3.14 6.33 -15.03
C GLN A 54 2.23 5.88 -13.89
N LEU A 55 2.52 4.72 -13.30
CA LEU A 55 1.71 4.14 -12.23
C LEU A 55 2.15 4.61 -10.84
N HIS A 56 2.89 5.69 -10.76
CA HIS A 56 3.25 6.30 -9.48
C HIS A 56 2.24 7.39 -9.13
N TYR A 57 1.54 7.19 -8.00
CA TYR A 57 0.49 8.09 -7.55
C TYR A 57 1.08 9.12 -6.57
N PRO A 58 0.96 10.43 -6.83
CA PRO A 58 1.57 11.44 -5.96
C PRO A 58 0.81 11.60 -4.64
N LEU A 59 1.56 11.73 -3.55
CA LEU A 59 1.03 12.07 -2.23
C LEU A 59 1.62 13.42 -1.82
N SER A 60 0.74 14.36 -1.48
CA SER A 60 1.14 15.70 -1.07
C SER A 60 1.48 15.75 0.41
N ALA A 61 2.62 16.36 0.73
CA ALA A 61 3.01 16.58 2.13
C ALA A 61 2.11 17.59 2.83
N GLU A 62 1.40 18.44 2.09
CA GLU A 62 0.43 19.34 2.66
C GLU A 62 -0.79 18.58 3.19
N LYS A 63 -1.14 17.49 2.53
CA LYS A 63 -2.30 16.67 2.90
C LYS A 63 -1.95 15.62 3.97
N TYR A 64 -0.73 15.11 3.94
CA TYR A 64 -0.31 14.01 4.81
C TYR A 64 0.88 14.42 5.67
N ALA A 65 0.61 14.73 6.93
CA ALA A 65 1.64 15.20 7.86
C ALA A 65 2.75 14.18 8.09
N PHE A 66 2.44 12.88 7.98
CA PHE A 66 3.44 11.84 8.22
C PHE A 66 4.57 11.85 7.18
N LEU A 67 4.37 12.53 6.06
CA LEU A 67 5.41 12.64 5.03
C LEU A 67 6.52 13.64 5.40
N ASN A 68 6.35 14.36 6.51
CA ASN A 68 7.38 15.27 7.03
C ASN A 68 7.81 16.34 6.05
N GLY A 69 6.84 16.95 5.37
CA GLY A 69 7.08 18.09 4.48
C GLY A 69 7.64 17.75 3.11
N LYS A 70 7.75 16.47 2.77
CA LYS A 70 8.27 16.05 1.47
C LYS A 70 7.21 15.25 0.70
N ASN A 71 6.87 15.71 -0.50
CA ASN A 71 5.97 14.98 -1.38
C ASN A 71 6.60 13.64 -1.77
N ARG A 72 5.78 12.59 -1.89
CA ARG A 72 6.25 11.25 -2.22
C ARG A 72 5.32 10.60 -3.23
N PHE A 73 5.66 9.40 -3.67
CA PHE A 73 4.94 8.70 -4.74
C PHE A 73 4.66 7.26 -4.36
N VAL A 74 3.43 6.83 -4.59
CA VAL A 74 3.03 5.44 -4.35
C VAL A 74 3.29 4.62 -5.60
N ASP A 75 4.06 3.55 -5.47
CA ASP A 75 4.35 2.67 -6.61
C ASP A 75 3.21 1.67 -6.79
N CYS A 76 2.24 2.03 -7.62
CA CYS A 76 1.09 1.19 -7.91
C CYS A 76 1.39 0.07 -8.91
N SER A 77 2.63 0.00 -9.42
CA SER A 77 3.03 -1.04 -10.37
C SER A 77 3.67 -2.26 -9.70
N ASP A 78 3.73 -2.26 -8.36
CA ASP A 78 4.43 -3.33 -7.66
C ASP A 78 3.66 -3.71 -6.39
N LEU A 79 2.63 -4.54 -6.57
CA LEU A 79 1.87 -5.07 -5.45
C LEU A 79 2.69 -6.16 -4.77
N LYS A 80 3.05 -5.93 -3.53
CA LYS A 80 3.89 -6.84 -2.74
C LYS A 80 3.05 -7.56 -1.69
N GLU A 81 3.57 -8.66 -1.18
CA GLU A 81 2.91 -9.38 -0.11
C GLU A 81 3.88 -9.70 1.01
N ILE A 82 3.35 -9.78 2.21
CA ILE A 82 4.12 -10.15 3.38
C ILE A 82 3.21 -10.99 4.29
N SER A 83 3.79 -12.02 4.94
CA SER A 83 3.00 -12.79 5.89
C SER A 83 2.63 -11.96 7.10
N ALA A 84 1.49 -12.25 7.72
CA ALA A 84 1.07 -11.55 8.94
C ALA A 84 2.12 -11.69 10.04
N ARG A 85 2.73 -12.86 10.14
CA ARG A 85 3.77 -13.12 11.12
C ARG A 85 4.97 -12.20 10.91
N ARG A 86 5.47 -12.10 9.67
CA ARG A 86 6.60 -11.24 9.34
C ARG A 86 6.26 -9.78 9.54
N PHE A 87 5.04 -9.41 9.17
CA PHE A 87 4.56 -8.04 9.36
C PHE A 87 4.63 -7.64 10.83
N LYS A 88 4.14 -8.52 11.72
CA LYS A 88 4.15 -8.23 13.16
C LYS A 88 5.54 -8.15 13.75
N GLU A 89 6.51 -8.84 13.16
CA GLU A 89 7.91 -8.76 13.59
C GLU A 89 8.53 -7.41 13.21
N LEU A 90 8.10 -6.83 12.11
CA LEU A 90 8.71 -5.60 11.57
C LEU A 90 7.94 -4.34 11.88
N PHE A 91 6.65 -4.44 12.11
CA PHE A 91 5.78 -3.26 12.23
C PHE A 91 4.80 -3.42 13.38
N HIS A 92 4.37 -2.28 13.90
CA HIS A 92 3.33 -2.25 14.92
C HIS A 92 1.98 -2.17 14.23
N SER A 93 1.24 -3.28 14.21
CA SER A 93 -0.03 -3.34 13.48
C SER A 93 -1.13 -2.50 14.12
N ASP A 94 -1.00 -2.20 15.42
CA ASP A 94 -1.96 -1.38 16.15
C ASP A 94 -1.63 0.11 16.09
N LYS A 95 -0.52 0.47 15.45
CA LYS A 95 -0.09 1.85 15.29
C LYS A 95 0.08 2.18 13.82
N ALA A 96 -0.10 3.43 13.48
CA ALA A 96 0.11 3.87 12.10
C ALA A 96 0.81 5.23 12.11
N LYS A 97 1.74 5.43 11.17
CA LYS A 97 2.31 6.75 10.90
C LYS A 97 1.25 7.68 10.34
N GLY A 98 0.30 7.11 9.62
CA GLY A 98 -0.79 7.84 9.01
C GLY A 98 -1.79 6.91 8.38
N VAL A 99 -2.86 7.49 7.87
CA VAL A 99 -3.92 6.76 7.16
C VAL A 99 -4.19 7.50 5.87
N ILE A 100 -4.28 6.77 4.78
CA ILE A 100 -4.56 7.36 3.47
C ILE A 100 -6.06 7.63 3.36
N GLU A 101 -6.43 8.83 2.91
CA GLU A 101 -7.83 9.22 2.75
C GLU A 101 -8.50 8.35 1.69
N GLU A 102 -9.79 8.14 1.86
CA GLU A 102 -10.54 7.21 1.00
C GLU A 102 -10.43 7.51 -0.49
N GLU A 103 -10.47 8.79 -0.87
CA GLU A 103 -10.37 9.13 -2.30
C GLU A 103 -9.02 8.75 -2.90
N ASP A 104 -7.94 8.99 -2.15
CA ASP A 104 -6.60 8.61 -2.61
C ASP A 104 -6.45 7.09 -2.62
N LEU A 105 -6.95 6.44 -1.59
CA LEU A 105 -6.88 4.98 -1.50
C LEU A 105 -7.63 4.33 -2.66
N TYR A 106 -8.80 4.88 -3.00
CA TYR A 106 -9.57 4.39 -4.14
C TYR A 106 -8.76 4.48 -5.44
N LEU A 107 -8.14 5.63 -5.69
CA LEU A 107 -7.36 5.84 -6.91
C LEU A 107 -6.11 4.96 -6.95
N ILE A 108 -5.46 4.78 -5.80
CA ILE A 108 -4.31 3.88 -5.70
C ILE A 108 -4.73 2.44 -6.01
N ARG A 109 -5.82 1.98 -5.43
CA ARG A 109 -6.32 0.63 -5.69
C ARG A 109 -6.69 0.44 -7.15
N GLU A 110 -7.36 1.42 -7.75
CA GLU A 110 -7.73 1.35 -9.15
C GLU A 110 -6.50 1.28 -10.06
N ALA A 111 -5.43 1.99 -9.72
CA ALA A 111 -4.19 1.95 -10.49
C ALA A 111 -3.54 0.55 -10.40
N VAL A 112 -3.53 -0.04 -9.21
CA VAL A 112 -2.99 -1.39 -9.01
C VAL A 112 -3.80 -2.42 -9.81
N ILE A 113 -5.13 -2.34 -9.70
CA ILE A 113 -6.03 -3.27 -10.39
C ILE A 113 -5.89 -3.15 -11.91
N GLY A 114 -5.70 -1.93 -12.39
CA GLY A 114 -5.61 -1.66 -13.83
C GLY A 114 -4.27 -1.99 -14.46
N TYR A 115 -3.25 -2.33 -13.66
CA TYR A 115 -1.95 -2.66 -14.22
C TYR A 115 -1.99 -4.07 -14.81
N GLU A 116 -1.69 -4.18 -16.09
CA GLU A 116 -1.84 -5.41 -16.85
C GLU A 116 -0.88 -6.52 -16.41
N ASP A 117 0.26 -6.18 -15.80
CA ASP A 117 1.25 -7.17 -15.39
C ASP A 117 1.05 -7.68 -13.95
N VAL A 118 0.11 -7.13 -13.20
CA VAL A 118 -0.16 -7.67 -11.87
C VAL A 118 -1.01 -8.93 -12.00
N SER A 119 -0.69 -9.95 -11.21
CA SER A 119 -1.39 -11.23 -11.26
C SER A 119 -2.85 -11.07 -10.81
N PRO A 120 -3.83 -11.50 -11.65
CA PRO A 120 -5.23 -11.50 -11.21
C PRO A 120 -5.45 -12.34 -9.96
N LYS A 121 -4.69 -13.42 -9.81
CA LYS A 121 -4.77 -14.28 -8.63
C LYS A 121 -4.35 -13.53 -7.37
N LEU A 122 -3.30 -12.71 -7.48
CA LEU A 122 -2.82 -11.92 -6.35
C LEU A 122 -3.83 -10.83 -5.99
N LEU A 123 -4.42 -10.18 -6.98
CA LEU A 123 -5.47 -9.18 -6.76
C LEU A 123 -6.64 -9.79 -6.00
N LYS A 124 -7.09 -10.94 -6.46
CA LYS A 124 -8.23 -11.64 -5.84
C LYS A 124 -7.92 -12.03 -4.40
N ARG A 125 -6.69 -12.47 -4.15
CA ARG A 125 -6.27 -12.88 -2.82
C ARG A 125 -6.45 -11.77 -1.78
N PHE A 126 -6.18 -10.54 -2.16
CA PHE A 126 -6.24 -9.39 -1.24
C PHE A 126 -7.52 -8.56 -1.40
N GLY A 127 -8.51 -9.09 -2.08
CA GLY A 127 -9.80 -8.41 -2.23
C GLY A 127 -9.77 -7.20 -3.14
N LEU A 128 -8.82 -7.16 -4.08
CA LEU A 128 -8.69 -6.06 -5.02
C LEU A 128 -9.40 -6.41 -6.31
N PHE A 129 -10.66 -6.05 -6.38
CA PHE A 129 -11.50 -6.37 -7.54
C PHE A 129 -11.85 -5.11 -8.31
N LYS A 130 -11.94 -5.26 -9.62
CA LYS A 130 -12.43 -4.20 -10.46
C LYS A 130 -13.85 -3.85 -10.02
N GLY A 131 -14.14 -2.56 -9.86
CA GLY A 131 -15.41 -2.11 -9.37
C GLY A 131 -15.46 -1.85 -7.88
N GLY A 132 -14.31 -1.96 -7.19
CA GLY A 132 -14.17 -1.55 -5.79
C GLY A 132 -14.67 -2.54 -4.76
N LYS A 133 -14.82 -3.76 -5.14
CA LYS A 133 -15.25 -4.80 -4.21
C LYS A 133 -14.08 -5.55 -3.61
#